data_9e7319982e5716a0c1d5ef2116b5b583
#
_entry.id   9e7319982e5716a0c1d5ef2116b5b583
#
_cell.length_a   1.000
_cell.length_b   1.000
_cell.length_c   1.000
_cell.angle_alpha   90.00
_cell.angle_beta   90.00
_cell.angle_gamma   90.00
#
_symmetry.space_group_name_H-M   'P 1'
#
loop_
_entity.id
_entity.type
_entity.pdbx_description
1 polymer ?
#
loop_
_entity_poly.entity_id
_entity_poly.type
_entity_poly.pdbx_seq_one_letter_code
_entity_poly.pdbx_strand_id
1 'polypeptide(L)'
;VEELGNEVFLLAHLRYFGLYFSPLNVYFVKKNERCTHMLAEVSNTPWREKHYYALDLYDLKQHPKEFHVSPFNPMEQTYQWIINPPNNYESPCVIHIESFSQKTSDKVFDATLRLRRKPLNNSALTRTLLRTPMQTLTVMMGIYWQALKLLLKRVPFYKHPSKL
;
A
#
# COMPACT_ATOMS: atom_id res chain seq x y z
N VAL A 1 0.51 19.90 -32.43
CA VAL A 1 0.92 19.74 -31.01
C VAL A 1 0.27 18.46 -30.55
N GLU A 2 1.02 17.33 -30.55
CA GLU A 2 0.57 16.08 -29.97
C GLU A 2 0.35 16.34 -28.48
N GLU A 3 -0.87 16.24 -28.01
CA GLU A 3 -1.17 16.05 -26.60
C GLU A 3 -0.58 14.68 -26.23
N LEU A 4 0.64 14.68 -25.71
CA LEU A 4 1.18 13.49 -25.03
C LEU A 4 0.26 13.18 -23.87
N GLY A 5 -0.61 12.18 -24.09
CA GLY A 5 -1.60 11.77 -23.12
C GLY A 5 -0.96 11.30 -21.80
N ASN A 6 -1.56 11.64 -20.69
CA ASN A 6 -1.17 11.08 -19.42
C ASN A 6 -1.48 9.58 -19.42
N GLU A 7 -0.47 8.74 -19.15
CA GLU A 7 -0.65 7.30 -18.95
C GLU A 7 -0.85 7.01 -17.46
N VAL A 8 -1.76 6.11 -17.15
CA VAL A 8 -2.00 5.66 -15.77
C VAL A 8 -1.67 4.19 -15.63
N PHE A 9 -0.77 3.87 -14.70
CA PHE A 9 -0.40 2.49 -14.38
C PHE A 9 -0.99 2.09 -13.03
N LEU A 10 -1.71 0.99 -13.01
CA LEU A 10 -2.26 0.42 -11.79
C LEU A 10 -1.34 -0.70 -11.26
N LEU A 11 -0.92 -0.56 -10.02
CA LEU A 11 -0.28 -1.60 -9.23
C LEU A 11 -1.30 -2.12 -8.20
N ALA A 12 -1.75 -3.34 -8.36
CA ALA A 12 -2.76 -3.95 -7.51
C ALA A 12 -2.54 -5.47 -7.40
N HIS A 13 -3.11 -6.07 -6.36
CA HIS A 13 -3.20 -7.53 -6.29
C HIS A 13 -4.19 -8.06 -7.31
N LEU A 14 -3.83 -9.16 -7.96
CA LEU A 14 -4.75 -9.87 -8.86
C LEU A 14 -5.73 -10.72 -8.04
N ARG A 15 -6.88 -11.00 -8.64
CA ARG A 15 -7.83 -11.97 -8.10
C ARG A 15 -7.31 -13.39 -8.35
N TYR A 16 -7.21 -14.19 -7.29
CA TYR A 16 -6.80 -15.59 -7.34
C TYR A 16 -7.97 -16.51 -7.02
N PHE A 17 -8.34 -17.42 -7.94
CA PHE A 17 -9.41 -18.42 -7.73
C PHE A 17 -10.70 -17.82 -7.13
N GLY A 18 -11.12 -16.67 -7.62
CA GLY A 18 -12.30 -15.96 -7.12
C GLY A 18 -12.08 -15.11 -5.85
N LEU A 19 -10.97 -15.29 -5.13
CA LEU A 19 -10.63 -14.51 -3.96
C LEU A 19 -9.88 -13.23 -4.36
N TYR A 20 -10.34 -12.12 -3.80
CA TYR A 20 -9.70 -10.80 -3.98
C TYR A 20 -9.48 -10.13 -2.64
N PHE A 21 -8.26 -9.72 -2.40
CA PHE A 21 -7.87 -8.91 -1.26
C PHE A 21 -6.69 -8.01 -1.64
N SER A 22 -6.91 -6.71 -1.65
CA SER A 22 -5.88 -5.72 -1.95
C SER A 22 -5.97 -4.58 -0.94
N PRO A 23 -5.14 -4.61 0.11
CA PRO A 23 -5.13 -3.56 1.12
C PRO A 23 -4.55 -2.24 0.60
N LEU A 24 -3.78 -2.30 -0.49
CA LEU A 24 -3.18 -1.15 -1.15
C LEU A 24 -3.26 -1.33 -2.66
N ASN A 25 -3.92 -0.40 -3.34
CA ASN A 25 -3.84 -0.22 -4.78
C ASN A 25 -3.14 1.12 -5.06
N VAL A 26 -2.26 1.14 -6.06
CA VAL A 26 -1.49 2.34 -6.38
C VAL A 26 -1.64 2.67 -7.86
N TYR A 27 -2.05 3.90 -8.14
CA TYR A 27 -2.14 4.44 -9.49
C TYR A 27 -1.01 5.44 -9.68
N PHE A 28 -0.10 5.16 -10.61
CA PHE A 28 0.95 6.08 -11.03
C PHE A 28 0.53 6.83 -12.28
N VAL A 29 0.58 8.13 -12.23
CA VAL A 29 0.35 9.00 -13.40
C VAL A 29 1.69 9.31 -14.03
N LYS A 30 1.86 8.95 -15.31
CA LYS A 30 3.07 9.15 -16.09
C LYS A 30 2.83 10.24 -17.12
N LYS A 31 3.74 11.19 -17.17
CA LYS A 31 3.79 12.26 -18.18
C LYS A 31 5.21 12.35 -18.72
N ASN A 32 5.36 12.39 -20.05
CA ASN A 32 6.68 12.49 -20.68
C ASN A 32 7.69 11.46 -20.14
N GLU A 33 7.33 10.18 -20.14
CA GLU A 33 8.16 9.05 -19.70
C GLU A 33 8.51 9.04 -18.20
N ARG A 34 8.01 9.98 -17.39
CA ARG A 34 8.26 10.04 -15.93
C ARG A 34 6.95 9.99 -15.14
N CYS A 35 6.95 9.25 -14.06
CA CYS A 35 5.85 9.29 -13.11
C CYS A 35 5.90 10.63 -12.35
N THR A 36 4.78 11.36 -12.37
CA THR A 36 4.65 12.68 -11.75
C THR A 36 3.83 12.64 -10.48
N HIS A 37 2.80 11.81 -10.45
CA HIS A 37 1.89 11.69 -9.32
C HIS A 37 1.62 10.24 -8.97
N MET A 38 1.24 10.01 -7.74
CA MET A 38 0.77 8.73 -7.24
C MET A 38 -0.54 8.91 -6.47
N LEU A 39 -1.54 8.08 -6.77
CA LEU A 39 -2.74 7.95 -5.96
C LEU A 39 -2.69 6.59 -5.26
N ALA A 40 -2.63 6.60 -3.94
CA ALA A 40 -2.66 5.39 -3.11
C ALA A 40 -4.08 5.18 -2.57
N GLU A 41 -4.77 4.14 -3.05
CA GLU A 41 -6.02 3.65 -2.48
C GLU A 41 -5.70 2.67 -1.36
N VAL A 42 -5.95 3.05 -0.13
CA VAL A 42 -5.72 2.24 1.07
C VAL A 42 -7.06 1.71 1.58
N SER A 43 -7.12 0.40 1.84
CA SER A 43 -8.31 -0.24 2.42
C SER A 43 -8.01 -0.75 3.81
N ASN A 44 -8.92 -0.52 4.75
CA ASN A 44 -8.80 -1.05 6.11
C ASN A 44 -9.44 -2.43 6.28
N THR A 45 -9.02 -3.13 7.31
CA THR A 45 -9.59 -4.42 7.73
C THR A 45 -9.98 -4.32 9.21
N PRO A 46 -11.18 -4.73 9.59
CA PRO A 46 -12.19 -5.50 8.84
C PRO A 46 -13.26 -4.66 8.13
N TRP A 47 -13.28 -3.33 8.27
CA TRP A 47 -14.41 -2.47 7.86
C TRP A 47 -14.55 -2.30 6.35
N ARG A 48 -13.47 -2.58 5.55
CA ARG A 48 -13.45 -2.46 4.08
C ARG A 48 -13.71 -1.03 3.59
N GLU A 49 -13.42 -0.05 4.42
CA GLU A 49 -13.45 1.35 4.02
C GLU A 49 -12.21 1.67 3.17
N LYS A 50 -12.33 2.67 2.33
CA LYS A 50 -11.26 3.10 1.44
C LYS A 50 -10.92 4.56 1.68
N HIS A 51 -9.64 4.88 1.59
CA HIS A 51 -9.14 6.24 1.61
C HIS A 51 -8.10 6.43 0.50
N TYR A 52 -8.00 7.64 -0.01
CA TYR A 52 -7.16 7.98 -1.15
C TYR A 52 -6.16 9.06 -0.75
N TYR A 53 -4.86 8.74 -0.85
CA TYR A 53 -3.78 9.71 -0.71
C TYR A 53 -3.28 10.09 -2.10
N ALA A 54 -3.42 11.36 -2.47
CA ALA A 54 -2.88 11.91 -3.71
C ALA A 54 -1.52 12.56 -3.41
N LEU A 55 -0.47 12.09 -4.06
CA LEU A 55 0.91 12.50 -3.79
C LEU A 55 1.57 13.02 -5.07
N ASP A 56 2.21 14.19 -4.96
CA ASP A 56 3.14 14.69 -5.98
C ASP A 56 4.51 14.04 -5.76
N LEU A 57 5.02 13.33 -6.75
CA LEU A 57 6.30 12.62 -6.63
C LEU A 57 7.53 13.53 -6.67
N TYR A 58 7.36 14.80 -7.01
CA TYR A 58 8.42 15.81 -6.98
C TYR A 58 8.48 16.56 -5.66
N ASP A 59 7.38 16.54 -4.86
CA ASP A 59 7.26 17.27 -3.60
C ASP A 59 6.56 16.41 -2.54
N LEU A 60 7.23 15.33 -2.13
CA LEU A 60 6.73 14.42 -1.10
C LEU A 60 6.90 15.04 0.29
N LYS A 61 5.83 15.66 0.79
CA LYS A 61 5.80 16.24 2.14
C LYS A 61 5.24 15.27 3.16
N GLN A 62 5.63 15.46 4.41
CA GLN A 62 4.92 14.82 5.52
C GLN A 62 3.49 15.36 5.59
N HIS A 63 2.54 14.49 5.86
CA HIS A 63 1.14 14.85 6.04
C HIS A 63 0.50 14.07 7.18
N PRO A 64 -0.58 14.58 7.77
CA PRO A 64 -1.30 13.87 8.82
C PRO A 64 -1.83 12.52 8.32
N LYS A 65 -1.93 11.57 9.23
CA LYS A 65 -2.67 10.34 9.00
C LYS A 65 -4.17 10.64 9.05
N GLU A 66 -4.85 10.47 7.93
CA GLU A 66 -6.28 10.79 7.78
C GLU A 66 -7.18 9.55 7.83
N PHE A 67 -6.59 8.36 7.81
CA PHE A 67 -7.33 7.11 7.71
C PHE A 67 -7.01 6.11 8.81
N HIS A 68 -8.06 5.53 9.42
CA HIS A 68 -7.94 4.51 10.45
C HIS A 68 -7.70 3.13 9.83
N VAL A 69 -6.45 2.80 9.57
CA VAL A 69 -6.05 1.58 8.85
C VAL A 69 -6.19 0.33 9.73
N SER A 70 -5.98 0.44 11.03
CA SER A 70 -5.96 -0.68 11.96
C SER A 70 -6.39 -0.25 13.37
N PRO A 71 -7.15 -1.08 14.08
CA PRO A 71 -7.56 -0.79 15.46
C PRO A 71 -6.39 -0.79 16.47
N PHE A 72 -5.21 -1.24 16.07
CA PHE A 72 -4.00 -1.24 16.92
C PHE A 72 -3.06 -0.06 16.62
N ASN A 73 -3.47 0.87 15.76
CA ASN A 73 -2.62 1.98 15.35
C ASN A 73 -3.37 3.31 15.51
N PRO A 74 -2.91 4.22 16.42
CA PRO A 74 -3.61 5.47 16.72
C PRO A 74 -3.69 6.40 15.50
N MET A 75 -4.55 7.42 15.57
CA MET A 75 -4.72 8.42 14.49
C MET A 75 -3.71 9.56 14.58
N GLU A 76 -3.22 9.91 15.78
CA GLU A 76 -2.31 11.03 16.00
C GLU A 76 -0.89 10.73 15.50
N GLN A 77 -0.79 10.59 14.17
CA GLN A 77 0.46 10.28 13.46
C GLN A 77 0.59 11.13 12.20
N THR A 78 1.83 11.31 11.75
CA THR A 78 2.17 11.85 10.43
C THR A 78 2.83 10.79 9.58
N TYR A 79 2.53 10.81 8.29
CA TYR A 79 3.12 9.93 7.30
C TYR A 79 4.17 10.66 6.48
N GLN A 80 5.27 9.96 6.22
CA GLN A 80 6.28 10.32 5.24
C GLN A 80 6.42 9.20 4.22
N TRP A 81 6.32 9.55 2.94
CA TRP A 81 6.46 8.61 1.85
C TRP A 81 7.83 8.75 1.20
N ILE A 82 8.43 7.62 0.86
CA ILE A 82 9.64 7.52 0.05
C ILE A 82 9.32 6.59 -1.11
N ILE A 83 9.30 7.13 -2.33
CA ILE A 83 8.76 6.43 -3.50
C ILE A 83 9.79 6.41 -4.61
N ASN A 84 10.09 5.21 -5.11
CA ASN A 84 10.77 5.01 -6.38
C ASN A 84 9.76 4.39 -7.36
N PRO A 85 9.16 5.17 -8.27
CA PRO A 85 8.12 4.68 -9.18
C PRO A 85 8.67 3.72 -10.23
N PRO A 86 7.81 2.95 -10.94
CA PRO A 86 8.22 1.98 -11.95
C PRO A 86 8.60 2.65 -13.28
N ASN A 87 9.65 3.48 -13.30
CA ASN A 87 10.04 4.26 -14.48
C ASN A 87 10.71 3.41 -15.57
N ASN A 88 11.47 2.38 -15.21
CA ASN A 88 12.16 1.49 -16.15
C ASN A 88 12.13 0.03 -15.68
N TYR A 89 12.64 -0.90 -16.55
CA TYR A 89 12.67 -2.33 -16.24
C TYR A 89 13.75 -2.74 -15.24
N GLU A 90 14.78 -1.95 -15.07
CA GLU A 90 15.98 -2.30 -14.29
C GLU A 90 15.82 -1.97 -12.82
N SER A 91 15.23 -0.82 -12.50
CA SER A 91 15.03 -0.40 -11.11
C SER A 91 13.77 -1.00 -10.49
N PRO A 92 13.84 -1.44 -9.23
CA PRO A 92 12.67 -1.89 -8.52
C PRO A 92 11.72 -0.72 -8.24
N CYS A 93 10.40 -0.95 -8.35
CA CYS A 93 9.43 -0.05 -7.76
C CYS A 93 9.49 -0.20 -6.24
N VAL A 94 9.67 0.90 -5.53
CA VAL A 94 9.71 0.93 -4.07
C VAL A 94 8.69 1.94 -3.57
N ILE A 95 7.86 1.50 -2.65
CA ILE A 95 6.93 2.35 -1.90
C ILE A 95 7.24 2.10 -0.44
N HIS A 96 7.79 3.09 0.23
CA HIS A 96 8.11 3.02 1.64
C HIS A 96 7.35 4.13 2.36
N ILE A 97 6.71 3.78 3.46
CA ILE A 97 5.99 4.70 4.33
C ILE A 97 6.55 4.62 5.73
N GLU A 98 6.83 5.76 6.32
CA GLU A 98 7.18 5.93 7.72
C GLU A 98 6.06 6.65 8.45
N SER A 99 5.77 6.22 9.65
CA SER A 99 4.76 6.82 10.52
C SER A 99 5.42 7.34 11.78
N PHE A 100 5.18 8.61 12.09
CA PHE A 100 5.73 9.31 13.25
C PHE A 100 4.61 9.71 14.20
N SER A 101 4.87 9.62 15.50
CA SER A 101 3.98 10.14 16.53
C SER A 101 3.93 11.66 16.47
N GLN A 102 2.73 12.26 16.42
CA GLN A 102 2.57 13.71 16.51
C GLN A 102 2.99 14.29 17.88
N LYS A 103 3.00 13.45 18.93
CA LYS A 103 3.33 13.88 20.30
C LYS A 103 4.82 13.90 20.57
N THR A 104 5.54 12.86 20.12
CA THR A 104 6.96 12.66 20.44
C THR A 104 7.89 12.84 19.26
N SER A 105 7.34 12.93 18.04
CA SER A 105 8.07 12.91 16.77
C SER A 105 8.91 11.63 16.54
N ASP A 106 8.74 10.61 17.38
CA ASP A 106 9.42 9.34 17.19
C ASP A 106 8.79 8.53 16.06
N LYS A 107 9.62 7.78 15.35
CA LYS A 107 9.14 6.82 14.37
C LYS A 107 8.47 5.64 15.08
N VAL A 108 7.17 5.46 14.82
CA VAL A 108 6.34 4.43 15.45
C VAL A 108 6.28 3.17 14.60
N PHE A 109 6.27 3.34 13.28
CA PHE A 109 6.07 2.23 12.35
C PHE A 109 6.66 2.59 10.99
N ASP A 110 7.12 1.59 10.26
CA ASP A 110 7.42 1.70 8.84
C ASP A 110 6.99 0.46 8.06
N ALA A 111 6.72 0.63 6.78
CA ALA A 111 6.41 -0.45 5.86
C ALA A 111 7.04 -0.20 4.50
N THR A 112 7.57 -1.27 3.89
CA THR A 112 8.20 -1.21 2.58
C THR A 112 7.60 -2.24 1.64
N LEU A 113 7.10 -1.77 0.50
CA LEU A 113 6.76 -2.60 -0.65
C LEU A 113 7.84 -2.44 -1.70
N ARG A 114 8.54 -3.53 -2.03
CA ARG A 114 9.58 -3.54 -3.07
C ARG A 114 9.23 -4.57 -4.13
N LEU A 115 9.06 -4.12 -5.36
CA LEU A 115 8.62 -4.94 -6.48
C LEU A 115 9.61 -4.84 -7.64
N ARG A 116 9.83 -5.97 -8.31
CA ARG A 116 10.59 -6.04 -9.56
C ARG A 116 9.67 -6.45 -10.70
N ARG A 117 9.75 -5.73 -11.80
CA ARG A 117 9.03 -6.07 -13.02
C ARG A 117 9.57 -7.38 -13.60
N LYS A 118 8.67 -8.22 -14.08
CA LYS A 118 9.00 -9.47 -14.79
C LYS A 118 8.18 -9.55 -16.06
N PRO A 119 8.69 -10.17 -17.13
CA PRO A 119 7.90 -10.45 -18.31
C PRO A 119 6.69 -11.31 -17.96
N LEU A 120 5.53 -10.96 -18.48
CA LEU A 120 4.33 -11.76 -18.34
C LEU A 120 4.28 -12.78 -19.48
N ASN A 121 4.66 -14.02 -19.20
CA ASN A 121 4.55 -15.14 -20.11
C ASN A 121 3.98 -16.36 -19.37
N ASN A 122 3.50 -17.37 -20.10
CA ASN A 122 2.85 -18.55 -19.52
C ASN A 122 3.75 -19.28 -18.51
N SER A 123 5.04 -19.40 -18.77
CA SER A 123 6.00 -20.06 -17.88
C SER A 123 6.18 -19.29 -16.56
N ALA A 124 6.34 -17.96 -16.63
CA ALA A 124 6.47 -17.12 -15.44
C ALA A 124 5.18 -17.11 -14.62
N LEU A 125 4.02 -17.05 -15.30
CA LEU A 125 2.71 -17.10 -14.66
C LEU A 125 2.49 -18.44 -13.94
N THR A 126 2.68 -19.55 -14.64
CA THR A 126 2.54 -20.91 -14.07
C THR A 126 3.47 -21.10 -12.88
N ARG A 127 4.74 -20.69 -13.01
CA ARG A 127 5.72 -20.79 -11.90
C ARG A 127 5.29 -19.96 -10.68
N THR A 128 4.74 -18.77 -10.90
CA THR A 128 4.25 -17.91 -9.82
C THR A 128 3.04 -18.53 -9.14
N LEU A 129 2.06 -19.01 -9.91
CA LEU A 129 0.85 -19.67 -9.38
C LEU A 129 1.18 -20.95 -8.60
N LEU A 130 2.16 -21.73 -9.05
CA LEU A 130 2.61 -22.94 -8.34
C LEU A 130 3.37 -22.64 -7.05
N ARG A 131 4.12 -21.52 -7.01
CA ARG A 131 4.87 -21.12 -5.80
C ARG A 131 3.98 -20.47 -4.75
N THR A 132 2.96 -19.73 -5.16
CA THR A 132 2.07 -18.98 -4.27
C THR A 132 0.60 -19.21 -4.62
N PRO A 133 0.13 -20.49 -4.59
CA PRO A 133 -1.19 -20.85 -5.09
C PRO A 133 -2.34 -20.18 -4.35
N MET A 134 -2.12 -19.79 -3.10
CA MET A 134 -3.14 -19.21 -2.22
C MET A 134 -2.63 -17.89 -1.57
N GLN A 135 -1.89 -17.08 -2.31
CA GLN A 135 -1.26 -15.87 -1.76
C GLN A 135 -2.27 -14.94 -1.07
N THR A 136 -3.43 -14.71 -1.68
CA THR A 136 -4.50 -13.88 -1.09
C THR A 136 -4.94 -14.42 0.28
N LEU A 137 -5.14 -15.74 0.38
CA LEU A 137 -5.54 -16.37 1.63
C LEU A 137 -4.42 -16.29 2.67
N THR A 138 -3.17 -16.53 2.27
CA THR A 138 -2.00 -16.44 3.16
C THR A 138 -1.86 -15.03 3.75
N VAL A 139 -2.02 -13.99 2.92
CA VAL A 139 -1.97 -12.59 3.38
C VAL A 139 -3.12 -12.30 4.34
N MET A 140 -4.34 -12.70 4.02
CA MET A 140 -5.49 -12.52 4.92
C MET A 140 -5.27 -13.23 6.26
N MET A 141 -4.89 -14.50 6.24
CA MET A 141 -4.62 -15.26 7.48
C MET A 141 -3.49 -14.62 8.29
N GLY A 142 -2.44 -14.12 7.61
CA GLY A 142 -1.34 -13.40 8.26
C GLY A 142 -1.79 -12.16 9.01
N ILE A 143 -2.67 -11.35 8.40
CA ILE A 143 -3.24 -10.15 9.03
C ILE A 143 -4.05 -10.51 10.28
N TYR A 144 -4.97 -11.47 10.19
CA TYR A 144 -5.77 -11.90 11.34
C TYR A 144 -4.92 -12.57 12.44
N TRP A 145 -3.90 -13.34 12.05
CA TRP A 145 -2.95 -13.93 12.99
C TRP A 145 -2.15 -12.87 13.75
N GLN A 146 -1.68 -11.82 13.07
CA GLN A 146 -1.00 -10.70 13.72
C GLN A 146 -1.96 -9.93 14.63
N ALA A 147 -3.19 -9.67 14.19
CA ALA A 147 -4.20 -9.04 15.02
C ALA A 147 -4.47 -9.84 16.31
N LEU A 148 -4.59 -11.16 16.22
CA LEU A 148 -4.75 -12.03 17.37
C LEU A 148 -3.54 -11.94 18.32
N LYS A 149 -2.32 -11.96 17.79
CA LYS A 149 -1.11 -11.80 18.63
C LYS A 149 -1.07 -10.46 19.36
N LEU A 150 -1.47 -9.37 18.70
CA LEU A 150 -1.53 -8.04 19.30
C LEU A 150 -2.58 -7.99 20.42
N LEU A 151 -3.74 -8.61 20.18
CA LEU A 151 -4.81 -8.74 21.19
C LEU A 151 -4.33 -9.52 22.42
N LEU A 152 -3.67 -10.67 22.22
CA LEU A 152 -3.11 -11.49 23.30
C LEU A 152 -2.00 -10.75 24.08
N LYS A 153 -1.23 -9.91 23.41
CA LYS A 153 -0.23 -9.04 24.05
C LYS A 153 -0.84 -7.80 24.73
N ARG A 154 -2.17 -7.66 24.73
CA ARG A 154 -2.89 -6.53 25.33
C ARG A 154 -2.44 -5.18 24.78
N VAL A 155 -2.09 -5.11 23.48
CA VAL A 155 -1.80 -3.84 22.82
C VAL A 155 -3.07 -2.97 22.82
N PRO A 156 -2.98 -1.66 23.09
CA PRO A 156 -4.14 -0.78 23.14
C PRO A 156 -5.00 -0.87 21.88
N PHE A 157 -6.32 -0.95 22.08
CA PHE A 157 -7.30 -0.99 21.00
C PHE A 157 -7.94 0.38 20.83
N TYR A 158 -7.79 0.97 19.65
CA TYR A 158 -8.36 2.26 19.29
C TYR A 158 -9.67 2.09 18.55
N LYS A 159 -10.74 2.68 19.07
CA LYS A 159 -12.05 2.62 18.44
C LYS A 159 -12.05 3.39 17.11
N HIS A 160 -12.89 2.94 16.19
CA HIS A 160 -13.05 3.61 14.90
C HIS A 160 -13.69 5.00 15.09
N PRO A 161 -13.14 6.09 14.52
CA PRO A 161 -13.63 7.45 14.74
C PRO A 161 -15.11 7.69 14.36
N SER A 162 -15.62 7.01 13.34
CA SER A 162 -16.99 7.16 12.87
C SER A 162 -18.03 6.35 13.66
N LYS A 163 -17.63 5.68 14.76
CA LYS A 163 -18.51 4.85 15.61
C LYS A 163 -18.57 5.34 17.06
N LEU A 164 -18.27 6.62 17.25
CA LEU A 164 -18.52 7.36 18.48
C LEU A 164 -19.87 8.04 18.44
#